data_072e6dc11f969e1cc32fb05744c3259f
#
_entry.id   072e6dc11f969e1cc32fb05744c3259f
#
_cell.length_a   1.000
_cell.length_b   1.000
_cell.length_c   1.000
_cell.angle_alpha   90.00
_cell.angle_beta   90.00
_cell.angle_gamma   90.00
#
_symmetry.space_group_name_H-M   'P 1'
#
loop_
_entity.id
_entity.type
_entity.pdbx_description
1 polymer ?
#
loop_
_entity_poly.entity_id
_entity_poly.type
_entity_poly.pdbx_seq_one_letter_code
_entity_poly.pdbx_strand_id
1 'polypeptide(L)'
;TQQLILVNPIGLENYLQYVEYKDTDFFYKKELAKTPEGIKRYQQKNYYDGNWNKRYEALTHFMIGQIQGPDKELIAWVNAQTYDMVFTQPVITEFKDLSVPVSLIIGTRDRTGPGRNWKKPGVDYELGRYDRLGKAAAGLIADVELYELTDLGHLPQIEDFERFKNILGKALR
;
A
#
# COMPACT_ATOMS: atom_id res chain seq x y z
N THR A 1 16.97 14.73 -5.99
CA THR A 1 16.86 13.26 -5.78
C THR A 1 17.79 12.58 -6.77
N GLN A 2 18.62 11.64 -6.31
CA GLN A 2 19.56 10.91 -7.19
C GLN A 2 18.95 9.59 -7.67
N GLN A 3 18.06 9.00 -6.88
CA GLN A 3 17.38 7.73 -7.15
C GLN A 3 16.06 7.67 -6.39
N LEU A 4 15.08 6.93 -6.88
CA LEU A 4 13.82 6.62 -6.20
C LEU A 4 13.68 5.11 -5.99
N ILE A 5 13.51 4.68 -4.75
CA ILE A 5 13.24 3.28 -4.41
C ILE A 5 11.83 3.19 -3.83
N LEU A 6 10.97 2.41 -4.46
CA LEU A 6 9.58 2.19 -4.06
C LEU A 6 9.39 0.74 -3.64
N VAL A 7 8.93 0.54 -2.39
CA VAL A 7 8.70 -0.79 -1.81
C VAL A 7 7.20 -0.98 -1.60
N ASN A 8 6.59 -1.89 -2.33
CA ASN A 8 5.14 -2.12 -2.33
C ASN A 8 4.32 -0.82 -2.25
N PRO A 9 4.60 0.16 -3.13
CA PRO A 9 4.00 1.48 -3.01
C PRO A 9 2.50 1.42 -3.29
N ILE A 10 1.74 2.26 -2.59
CA ILE A 10 0.37 2.62 -2.99
C ILE A 10 0.45 3.57 -4.20
N GLY A 11 -0.62 3.69 -4.98
CA GLY A 11 -0.65 4.62 -6.11
C GLY A 11 -0.21 4.01 -7.45
N LEU A 12 -0.04 2.70 -7.52
CA LEU A 12 0.20 1.98 -8.79
C LEU A 12 -1.08 1.84 -9.64
N GLU A 13 -2.18 2.41 -9.19
CA GLU A 13 -3.50 2.40 -9.86
C GLU A 13 -4.15 3.77 -9.77
N ASN A 14 -4.85 4.18 -10.81
CA ASN A 14 -5.78 5.32 -10.72
C ASN A 14 -7.12 4.81 -10.18
N TYR A 15 -7.26 4.83 -8.86
CA TYR A 15 -8.38 4.21 -8.16
C TYR A 15 -9.75 4.74 -8.60
N LEU A 16 -9.89 6.06 -8.84
CA LEU A 16 -11.16 6.67 -9.24
C LEU A 16 -11.66 6.25 -10.64
N GLN A 17 -10.84 5.55 -11.42
CA GLN A 17 -11.36 4.89 -12.63
C GLN A 17 -12.28 3.72 -12.27
N TYR A 18 -12.04 3.05 -11.15
CA TYR A 18 -12.68 1.78 -10.79
C TYR A 18 -13.66 1.87 -9.62
N VAL A 19 -13.48 2.86 -8.74
CA VAL A 19 -14.27 2.97 -7.50
C VAL A 19 -15.03 4.28 -7.44
N GLU A 20 -16.10 4.29 -6.64
CA GLU A 20 -16.83 5.51 -6.32
C GLU A 20 -15.99 6.41 -5.42
N TYR A 21 -16.04 7.70 -5.66
CA TYR A 21 -15.44 8.66 -4.73
C TYR A 21 -16.15 8.62 -3.38
N LYS A 22 -15.37 8.65 -2.31
CA LYS A 22 -15.84 8.85 -0.94
C LYS A 22 -15.10 10.05 -0.36
N ASP A 23 -15.82 10.92 0.30
CA ASP A 23 -15.28 12.15 0.87
C ASP A 23 -14.47 11.93 2.15
N THR A 24 -13.82 12.99 2.62
CA THR A 24 -13.03 12.96 3.84
C THR A 24 -13.87 12.59 5.08
N ASP A 25 -15.14 13.00 5.14
CA ASP A 25 -16.04 12.66 6.25
C ASP A 25 -16.33 11.16 6.31
N PHE A 26 -16.49 10.50 5.17
CA PHE A 26 -16.64 9.05 5.11
C PHE A 26 -15.39 8.35 5.68
N PHE A 27 -14.19 8.77 5.28
CA PHE A 27 -12.95 8.19 5.79
C PHE A 27 -12.74 8.50 7.27
N TYR A 28 -13.06 9.70 7.73
CA TYR A 28 -12.97 10.07 9.13
C TYR A 28 -13.81 9.18 10.03
N LYS A 29 -15.09 8.99 9.68
CA LYS A 29 -15.97 8.06 10.39
C LYS A 29 -15.43 6.64 10.42
N LYS A 30 -14.86 6.19 9.29
CA LYS A 30 -14.25 4.86 9.18
C LYS A 30 -12.99 4.72 10.04
N GLU A 31 -12.16 5.77 10.11
CA GLU A 31 -10.97 5.79 10.98
C GLU A 31 -11.36 5.74 12.46
N LEU A 32 -12.36 6.53 12.89
CA LEU A 32 -12.86 6.51 14.25
C LEU A 32 -13.47 5.17 14.67
N ALA A 33 -14.00 4.41 13.73
CA ALA A 33 -14.63 3.11 13.96
C ALA A 33 -13.62 1.95 14.02
N LYS A 34 -12.32 2.20 13.80
CA LYS A 34 -11.29 1.15 13.89
C LYS A 34 -11.20 0.55 15.29
N THR A 35 -10.98 -0.76 15.36
CA THR A 35 -10.73 -1.49 16.60
C THR A 35 -9.41 -2.25 16.52
N PRO A 36 -8.78 -2.62 17.65
CA PRO A 36 -7.57 -3.43 17.69
C PRO A 36 -7.72 -4.75 16.92
N GLU A 37 -8.85 -5.43 17.10
CA GLU A 37 -9.17 -6.69 16.41
C GLU A 37 -9.36 -6.49 14.90
N GLY A 38 -9.93 -5.35 14.52
CA GLY A 38 -10.11 -4.96 13.11
C GLY A 38 -8.76 -4.72 12.43
N ILE A 39 -7.83 -4.03 13.10
CA ILE A 39 -6.45 -3.79 12.62
C ILE A 39 -5.73 -5.12 12.43
N LYS A 40 -5.73 -5.97 13.45
CA LYS A 40 -5.10 -7.30 13.41
C LYS A 40 -5.64 -8.14 12.25
N ARG A 41 -6.96 -8.26 12.14
CA ARG A 41 -7.63 -9.04 11.10
C ARG A 41 -7.32 -8.52 9.70
N TYR A 42 -7.28 -7.19 9.54
CA TYR A 42 -6.93 -6.58 8.27
C TYR A 42 -5.50 -6.93 7.84
N GLN A 43 -4.52 -6.76 8.73
CA GLN A 43 -3.13 -7.08 8.43
C GLN A 43 -2.93 -8.57 8.18
N GLN A 44 -3.48 -9.42 9.03
CA GLN A 44 -3.41 -10.87 8.86
C GLN A 44 -3.90 -11.29 7.48
N LYS A 45 -5.05 -10.77 7.05
CA LYS A 45 -5.65 -11.13 5.77
C LYS A 45 -4.92 -10.53 4.57
N ASN A 46 -4.61 -9.22 4.61
CA ASN A 46 -4.16 -8.50 3.41
C ASN A 46 -2.64 -8.41 3.29
N TYR A 47 -1.91 -8.44 4.41
CA TYR A 47 -0.46 -8.34 4.40
C TYR A 47 0.21 -9.72 4.43
N TYR A 48 -0.33 -10.64 5.24
CA TYR A 48 0.35 -11.89 5.59
C TYR A 48 -0.37 -13.16 5.13
N ASP A 49 -1.38 -13.05 4.28
CA ASP A 49 -2.13 -14.18 3.68
C ASP A 49 -2.68 -15.17 4.72
N GLY A 50 -3.24 -14.64 5.80
CA GLY A 50 -3.77 -15.43 6.90
C GLY A 50 -2.74 -15.87 7.94
N ASN A 51 -1.45 -15.79 7.65
CA ASN A 51 -0.40 -16.12 8.62
C ASN A 51 -0.35 -15.09 9.75
N TRP A 52 0.01 -15.54 10.97
CA TRP A 52 0.15 -14.67 12.12
C TRP A 52 1.19 -15.17 13.10
N ASN A 53 1.96 -14.27 13.69
CA ASN A 53 2.96 -14.57 14.70
C ASN A 53 3.20 -13.34 15.62
N LYS A 54 3.98 -13.53 16.69
CA LYS A 54 4.29 -12.46 17.66
C LYS A 54 4.99 -11.25 17.05
N ARG A 55 5.81 -11.44 16.00
CA ARG A 55 6.50 -10.33 15.32
C ARG A 55 5.51 -9.47 14.54
N TYR A 56 4.54 -10.09 13.84
CA TYR A 56 3.48 -9.36 13.14
C TYR A 56 2.54 -8.66 14.13
N GLU A 57 2.23 -9.31 15.25
CA GLU A 57 1.40 -8.72 16.29
C GLU A 57 2.03 -7.45 16.87
N ALA A 58 3.33 -7.45 17.16
CA ALA A 58 4.03 -6.30 17.68
C ALA A 58 3.90 -5.05 16.78
N LEU A 59 3.83 -5.23 15.46
CA LEU A 59 3.67 -4.13 14.50
C LEU A 59 2.29 -3.48 14.54
N THR A 60 1.28 -4.16 15.09
CA THR A 60 -0.05 -3.55 15.27
C THR A 60 -0.09 -2.56 16.43
N HIS A 61 0.85 -2.63 17.38
CA HIS A 61 0.82 -1.80 18.59
C HIS A 61 0.87 -0.32 18.30
N PHE A 62 1.62 0.09 17.26
CA PHE A 62 1.66 1.48 16.84
C PHE A 62 0.28 1.99 16.40
N MET A 63 -0.39 1.27 15.51
CA MET A 63 -1.73 1.64 15.05
C MET A 63 -2.78 1.56 16.14
N ILE A 64 -2.67 0.56 17.05
CA ILE A 64 -3.56 0.43 18.20
C ILE A 64 -3.38 1.62 19.14
N GLY A 65 -2.14 2.03 19.41
CA GLY A 65 -1.83 3.22 20.20
C GLY A 65 -2.45 4.49 19.60
N GLN A 66 -2.42 4.63 18.27
CA GLN A 66 -3.05 5.75 17.59
C GLN A 66 -4.57 5.83 17.80
N ILE A 67 -5.28 4.71 17.71
CA ILE A 67 -6.75 4.69 17.85
C ILE A 67 -7.24 4.70 19.29
N GLN A 68 -6.36 4.46 20.26
CA GLN A 68 -6.65 4.43 21.70
C GLN A 68 -6.05 5.62 22.45
N GLY A 69 -5.14 6.36 21.83
CA GLY A 69 -4.44 7.50 22.42
C GLY A 69 -5.29 8.77 22.50
N PRO A 70 -4.77 9.81 23.18
CA PRO A 70 -5.46 11.08 23.35
C PRO A 70 -5.69 11.83 22.03
N ASP A 71 -4.83 11.61 21.02
CA ASP A 71 -4.88 12.28 19.72
C ASP A 71 -5.70 11.50 18.68
N LYS A 72 -6.51 10.54 19.11
CA LYS A 72 -7.29 9.65 18.23
C LYS A 72 -8.06 10.40 17.15
N GLU A 73 -8.76 11.46 17.51
CA GLU A 73 -9.59 12.24 16.58
C GLU A 73 -8.74 12.99 15.55
N LEU A 74 -7.64 13.60 16.00
CA LEU A 74 -6.70 14.30 15.13
C LEU A 74 -6.05 13.32 14.13
N ILE A 75 -5.60 12.18 14.61
CA ILE A 75 -4.98 11.14 13.75
C ILE A 75 -6.01 10.59 12.76
N ALA A 76 -7.24 10.35 13.20
CA ALA A 76 -8.32 9.92 12.31
C ALA A 76 -8.60 10.93 11.20
N TRP A 77 -8.58 12.22 11.52
CA TRP A 77 -8.75 13.30 10.54
C TRP A 77 -7.61 13.36 9.54
N VAL A 78 -6.35 13.32 10.01
CA VAL A 78 -5.17 13.31 9.14
C VAL A 78 -5.16 12.08 8.22
N ASN A 79 -5.51 10.91 8.75
CA ASN A 79 -5.63 9.71 7.95
C ASN A 79 -6.73 9.84 6.88
N ALA A 80 -7.86 10.43 7.22
CA ALA A 80 -8.96 10.68 6.28
C ALA A 80 -8.53 11.60 5.13
N GLN A 81 -7.81 12.68 5.42
CA GLN A 81 -7.25 13.57 4.41
C GLN A 81 -6.22 12.84 3.53
N THR A 82 -5.39 11.99 4.13
CA THR A 82 -4.41 11.17 3.39
C THR A 82 -5.12 10.19 2.44
N TYR A 83 -6.23 9.58 2.86
CA TYR A 83 -7.04 8.75 1.96
C TYR A 83 -7.61 9.56 0.80
N ASP A 84 -8.13 10.76 1.06
CA ASP A 84 -8.62 11.64 -0.01
C ASP A 84 -7.51 11.94 -1.04
N MET A 85 -6.30 12.28 -0.60
CA MET A 85 -5.15 12.49 -1.48
C MET A 85 -4.83 11.25 -2.33
N VAL A 86 -4.85 10.04 -1.73
CA VAL A 86 -4.58 8.78 -2.45
C VAL A 86 -5.56 8.58 -3.61
N PHE A 87 -6.82 8.96 -3.44
CA PHE A 87 -7.84 8.82 -4.49
C PHE A 87 -7.83 9.95 -5.51
N THR A 88 -7.62 11.20 -5.06
CA THR A 88 -7.76 12.39 -5.91
C THR A 88 -6.47 12.81 -6.60
N GLN A 89 -5.31 12.30 -6.17
CA GLN A 89 -3.99 12.64 -6.73
C GLN A 89 -3.27 11.37 -7.27
N PRO A 90 -3.72 10.81 -8.40
CA PRO A 90 -3.21 9.55 -8.93
C PRO A 90 -1.82 9.75 -9.54
N VAL A 91 -0.76 9.47 -8.80
CA VAL A 91 0.65 9.62 -9.20
C VAL A 91 1.08 8.72 -10.37
N ILE A 92 0.35 7.65 -10.64
CA ILE A 92 0.65 6.72 -11.74
C ILE A 92 0.70 7.42 -13.11
N THR A 93 -0.03 8.51 -13.29
CA THR A 93 -0.07 9.28 -14.53
C THR A 93 1.23 10.05 -14.79
N GLU A 94 2.05 10.26 -13.76
CA GLU A 94 3.30 11.01 -13.79
C GLU A 94 4.54 10.08 -13.88
N PHE A 95 4.35 8.77 -13.82
CA PHE A 95 5.47 7.81 -13.85
C PHE A 95 6.32 7.90 -15.12
N LYS A 96 5.70 8.25 -16.25
CA LYS A 96 6.39 8.49 -17.52
C LYS A 96 7.32 9.71 -17.52
N ASP A 97 7.11 10.62 -16.57
CA ASP A 97 7.85 11.90 -16.47
C ASP A 97 8.97 11.82 -15.40
N LEU A 98 9.17 10.65 -14.78
CA LEU A 98 10.26 10.43 -13.85
C LEU A 98 11.61 10.47 -14.56
N SER A 99 12.47 11.39 -14.13
CA SER A 99 13.79 11.66 -14.72
C SER A 99 14.96 11.10 -13.91
N VAL A 100 14.69 10.30 -12.89
CA VAL A 100 15.69 9.66 -12.04
C VAL A 100 15.56 8.15 -12.14
N PRO A 101 16.65 7.38 -11.94
CA PRO A 101 16.57 5.92 -11.86
C PRO A 101 15.58 5.48 -10.79
N VAL A 102 14.75 4.50 -11.11
CA VAL A 102 13.73 3.96 -10.20
C VAL A 102 13.97 2.48 -9.93
N SER A 103 13.89 2.08 -8.67
CA SER A 103 13.83 0.67 -8.29
C SER A 103 12.46 0.36 -7.69
N LEU A 104 11.73 -0.56 -8.31
CA LEU A 104 10.46 -1.08 -7.79
C LEU A 104 10.72 -2.42 -7.09
N ILE A 105 10.48 -2.49 -5.79
CA ILE A 105 10.59 -3.74 -5.00
C ILE A 105 9.17 -4.18 -4.65
N ILE A 106 8.72 -5.28 -5.23
CA ILE A 106 7.31 -5.70 -5.17
C ILE A 106 7.18 -7.09 -4.56
N GLY A 107 6.51 -7.19 -3.41
CA GLY A 107 6.01 -8.46 -2.90
C GLY A 107 4.75 -8.85 -3.67
N THR A 108 4.85 -9.88 -4.50
CA THR A 108 3.80 -10.20 -5.49
C THR A 108 2.52 -10.76 -4.88
N ARG A 109 2.59 -11.21 -3.62
CA ARG A 109 1.42 -11.69 -2.87
C ARG A 109 0.59 -10.56 -2.25
N ASP A 110 1.08 -9.32 -2.27
CA ASP A 110 0.33 -8.17 -1.76
C ASP A 110 -1.03 -8.05 -2.45
N ARG A 111 -2.04 -7.79 -1.63
CA ARG A 111 -3.43 -7.58 -2.07
C ARG A 111 -4.01 -6.28 -1.48
N THR A 112 -3.14 -5.31 -1.20
CA THR A 112 -3.58 -3.99 -0.75
C THR A 112 -4.21 -3.25 -1.92
N GLY A 113 -5.50 -3.01 -1.86
CA GLY A 113 -6.26 -2.34 -2.92
C GLY A 113 -7.27 -1.35 -2.34
N PRO A 114 -6.92 -0.06 -2.23
CA PRO A 114 -7.86 0.96 -1.80
C PRO A 114 -9.14 0.96 -2.64
N GLY A 115 -10.29 1.06 -1.98
CA GLY A 115 -11.58 1.16 -2.66
C GLY A 115 -12.22 -0.13 -3.12
N ARG A 116 -11.59 -1.30 -2.93
CA ARG A 116 -12.14 -2.58 -3.44
C ARG A 116 -13.56 -2.91 -2.97
N ASN A 117 -14.00 -2.33 -1.85
CA ASN A 117 -15.32 -2.57 -1.26
C ASN A 117 -16.41 -1.62 -1.78
N TRP A 118 -16.06 -0.65 -2.63
CA TRP A 118 -17.00 0.29 -3.24
C TRP A 118 -16.65 0.56 -4.71
N LYS A 119 -16.44 -0.52 -5.47
CA LYS A 119 -16.28 -0.43 -6.92
C LYS A 119 -17.54 0.15 -7.56
N LYS A 120 -17.35 0.87 -8.66
CA LYS A 120 -18.47 1.36 -9.48
C LYS A 120 -19.29 0.16 -10.03
N PRO A 121 -20.59 0.32 -10.22
CA PRO A 121 -21.42 -0.71 -10.85
C PRO A 121 -20.84 -1.16 -12.19
N GLY A 122 -20.81 -2.47 -12.43
CA GLY A 122 -20.31 -3.06 -13.68
C GLY A 122 -18.79 -3.11 -13.84
N VAL A 123 -18.00 -2.62 -12.88
CA VAL A 123 -16.54 -2.72 -12.92
C VAL A 123 -16.08 -4.09 -12.45
N ASP A 124 -15.45 -4.84 -13.36
CA ASP A 124 -14.85 -6.17 -13.10
C ASP A 124 -13.33 -6.10 -12.88
N TYR A 125 -12.76 -4.92 -12.74
CA TYR A 125 -11.33 -4.76 -12.46
C TYR A 125 -10.99 -5.18 -11.02
N GLU A 126 -9.92 -5.97 -10.85
CA GLU A 126 -9.46 -6.48 -9.57
C GLU A 126 -8.32 -5.60 -9.03
N LEU A 127 -8.67 -4.72 -8.06
CA LEU A 127 -7.71 -3.82 -7.41
C LEU A 127 -6.69 -4.56 -6.53
N GLY A 128 -5.46 -4.01 -6.48
CA GLY A 128 -4.40 -4.49 -5.59
C GLY A 128 -3.76 -5.80 -6.06
N ARG A 129 -3.69 -6.06 -7.35
CA ARG A 129 -2.98 -7.21 -7.92
C ARG A 129 -1.51 -6.88 -8.15
N TYR A 130 -0.73 -6.86 -7.07
CA TYR A 130 0.70 -6.51 -7.13
C TYR A 130 1.53 -7.48 -7.98
N ASP A 131 1.07 -8.70 -8.18
CA ASP A 131 1.62 -9.65 -9.15
C ASP A 131 1.57 -9.14 -10.62
N ARG A 132 0.73 -8.14 -10.90
CA ARG A 132 0.60 -7.49 -12.21
C ARG A 132 1.01 -6.00 -12.17
N LEU A 133 0.72 -5.33 -11.05
CA LEU A 133 0.91 -3.89 -10.92
C LEU A 133 2.38 -3.48 -11.02
N GLY A 134 3.30 -4.26 -10.46
CA GLY A 134 4.73 -3.98 -10.57
C GLY A 134 5.20 -3.92 -12.02
N LYS A 135 4.79 -4.88 -12.85
CA LYS A 135 5.12 -4.93 -14.29
C LYS A 135 4.46 -3.79 -15.07
N ALA A 136 3.19 -3.51 -14.76
CA ALA A 136 2.46 -2.43 -15.42
C ALA A 136 3.10 -1.07 -15.11
N ALA A 137 3.45 -0.82 -13.85
CA ALA A 137 4.12 0.42 -13.43
C ALA A 137 5.54 0.54 -14.04
N ALA A 138 6.32 -0.55 -14.04
CA ALA A 138 7.63 -0.57 -14.67
C ALA A 138 7.57 -0.23 -16.18
N GLY A 139 6.52 -0.66 -16.87
CA GLY A 139 6.31 -0.33 -18.28
C GLY A 139 6.04 1.15 -18.57
N LEU A 140 5.77 1.97 -17.55
CA LEU A 140 5.53 3.41 -17.67
C LEU A 140 6.80 4.26 -17.39
N ILE A 141 7.83 3.68 -16.76
CA ILE A 141 9.01 4.40 -16.27
C ILE A 141 10.17 4.11 -17.22
N ALA A 142 10.84 5.16 -17.69
CA ALA A 142 11.90 5.04 -18.69
C ALA A 142 13.17 4.33 -18.17
N ASP A 143 13.59 4.65 -16.93
CA ASP A 143 14.76 4.05 -16.27
C ASP A 143 14.32 3.36 -14.98
N VAL A 144 14.00 2.06 -15.07
CA VAL A 144 13.45 1.30 -13.96
C VAL A 144 14.07 -0.09 -13.83
N GLU A 145 14.31 -0.49 -12.60
CA GLU A 145 14.57 -1.89 -12.23
C GLU A 145 13.41 -2.44 -11.40
N LEU A 146 12.83 -3.55 -11.83
CA LEU A 146 11.77 -4.25 -11.12
C LEU A 146 12.34 -5.48 -10.41
N TYR A 147 12.17 -5.52 -9.09
CA TYR A 147 12.51 -6.65 -8.23
C TYR A 147 11.23 -7.27 -7.68
N GLU A 148 10.87 -8.44 -8.18
CA GLU A 148 9.72 -9.20 -7.70
C GLU A 148 10.15 -10.17 -6.58
N LEU A 149 9.58 -9.98 -5.40
CA LEU A 149 9.71 -10.86 -4.25
C LEU A 149 8.49 -11.80 -4.24
N THR A 150 8.62 -12.92 -4.94
CA THR A 150 7.56 -13.94 -5.01
C THR A 150 7.23 -14.43 -3.60
N ASP A 151 5.95 -14.69 -3.33
CA ASP A 151 5.43 -15.19 -2.05
C ASP A 151 5.55 -14.24 -0.85
N LEU A 152 6.06 -13.01 -1.04
CA LEU A 152 6.02 -11.96 -0.01
C LEU A 152 4.86 -11.00 -0.26
N GLY A 153 4.29 -10.49 0.83
CA GLY A 153 3.15 -9.58 0.82
C GLY A 153 3.54 -8.10 0.92
N HIS A 154 2.70 -7.34 1.60
CA HIS A 154 2.80 -5.87 1.69
C HIS A 154 4.05 -5.38 2.44
N LEU A 155 4.57 -6.16 3.36
CA LEU A 155 5.72 -5.80 4.18
C LEU A 155 6.86 -6.83 3.99
N PRO A 156 7.48 -6.90 2.80
CA PRO A 156 8.50 -7.91 2.51
C PRO A 156 9.70 -7.82 3.46
N GLN A 157 10.06 -6.61 3.93
CA GLN A 157 11.12 -6.38 4.91
C GLN A 157 10.82 -7.01 6.30
N ILE A 158 9.57 -7.32 6.56
CA ILE A 158 9.14 -7.94 7.81
C ILE A 158 8.99 -9.45 7.65
N GLU A 159 8.50 -9.89 6.49
CA GLU A 159 8.27 -11.31 6.23
C GLU A 159 9.57 -12.07 6.02
N ASP A 160 10.46 -11.55 5.18
CA ASP A 160 11.79 -12.13 4.88
C ASP A 160 12.84 -11.02 4.77
N PHE A 161 13.40 -10.64 5.92
CA PHE A 161 14.37 -9.53 6.02
C PHE A 161 15.64 -9.78 5.20
N GLU A 162 16.19 -10.99 5.22
CA GLU A 162 17.44 -11.28 4.52
C GLU A 162 17.28 -11.20 3.00
N ARG A 163 16.20 -11.73 2.48
CA ARG A 163 15.88 -11.64 1.07
C ARG A 163 15.62 -10.19 0.64
N PHE A 164 14.83 -9.45 1.43
CA PHE A 164 14.58 -8.02 1.19
C PHE A 164 15.87 -7.20 1.24
N LYS A 165 16.70 -7.39 2.26
CA LYS A 165 18.00 -6.71 2.43
C LYS A 165 18.92 -6.92 1.24
N ASN A 166 19.01 -8.15 0.73
CA ASN A 166 19.81 -8.47 -0.44
C ASN A 166 19.32 -7.73 -1.71
N ILE A 167 18.00 -7.62 -1.88
CA ILE A 167 17.42 -6.87 -2.99
C ILE A 167 17.63 -5.37 -2.81
N LEU A 168 17.39 -4.84 -1.61
CA LEU A 168 17.64 -3.43 -1.31
C LEU A 168 19.11 -3.05 -1.56
N GLY A 169 20.05 -3.90 -1.18
CA GLY A 169 21.48 -3.70 -1.47
C GLY A 169 21.81 -3.64 -2.97
N LYS A 170 21.06 -4.36 -3.81
CA LYS A 170 21.19 -4.24 -5.28
C LYS A 170 20.55 -2.95 -5.82
N ALA A 171 19.45 -2.53 -5.21
CA ALA A 171 18.74 -1.31 -5.60
C ALA A 171 19.48 -0.02 -5.19
N LEU A 172 20.30 -0.07 -4.15
CA LEU A 172 21.17 1.03 -3.69
C LEU A 172 22.47 1.04 -4.51
N ARG A 173 22.47 1.66 -5.67
CA ARG A 173 23.65 1.81 -6.55
C ARG A 173 24.29 3.18 -6.42
#